data_b5ef74435ed914c4aea9a29ef39e1f29
#
_entry.id   b5ef74435ed914c4aea9a29ef39e1f29
#
_cell.length_a   1.000
_cell.length_b   1.000
_cell.length_c   1.000
_cell.angle_alpha   90.00
_cell.angle_beta   90.00
_cell.angle_gamma   90.00
#
_symmetry.space_group_name_H-M   'P 1'
#
loop_
_entity.id
_entity.type
_entity.pdbx_description
1 polymer ?
#
loop_
_entity_poly.entity_id
_entity_poly.type
_entity_poly.pdbx_seq_one_letter_code
_entity_poly.pdbx_strand_id
1 'polypeptide(L)'
;MRVIHLIGGGDTGGAKTHVLNLLKELNHHIDAQLFCFRKGDFSEDAEKMGIPIHVIDSGNPLVGYQELKKLLAGQKVDIIHCHGARGNLMGNLIKKYCKAPVVTTVHSDYRLDYLGR
;
A
#
# COMPACT_ATOMS: atom_id res chain seq x y z
N MET A 1 1.21 14.24 -10.39
CA MET A 1 0.20 13.44 -9.70
C MET A 1 0.86 12.55 -8.65
N ARG A 2 0.33 12.54 -7.46
CA ARG A 2 0.84 11.69 -6.38
C ARG A 2 -0.13 10.59 -6.05
N VAL A 3 0.35 9.34 -6.15
CA VAL A 3 -0.43 8.15 -5.82
C VAL A 3 0.26 7.45 -4.67
N ILE A 4 -0.48 7.16 -3.60
CA ILE A 4 0.07 6.34 -2.53
C ILE A 4 -0.49 4.94 -2.66
N HIS A 5 0.39 3.96 -2.45
CA HIS A 5 0.03 2.55 -2.49
C HIS A 5 0.14 1.99 -1.08
N LEU A 6 -0.95 1.40 -0.62
CA LEU A 6 -1.02 0.83 0.73
C LEU A 6 -1.14 -0.68 0.62
N ILE A 7 -0.23 -1.38 1.27
CA ILE A 7 -0.21 -2.84 1.23
C ILE A 7 0.17 -3.40 2.60
N GLY A 8 -0.36 -4.58 2.92
CA GLY A 8 -0.09 -5.19 4.21
C GLY A 8 1.38 -5.51 4.43
N GLY A 9 2.05 -5.99 3.40
CA GLY A 9 3.47 -6.32 3.50
C GLY A 9 3.77 -7.77 3.83
N GLY A 10 2.74 -8.55 4.07
CA GLY A 10 2.90 -9.98 4.29
C GLY A 10 2.72 -10.83 3.04
N ASP A 11 2.49 -10.18 1.92
CA ASP A 11 2.23 -10.89 0.67
C ASP A 11 3.51 -11.47 0.09
N THR A 12 3.37 -12.62 -0.54
CA THR A 12 4.48 -13.32 -1.18
C THR A 12 4.05 -13.75 -2.57
N GLY A 13 5.02 -14.20 -3.36
CA GLY A 13 4.74 -14.75 -4.66
C GLY A 13 4.33 -13.74 -5.71
N GLY A 14 3.35 -14.12 -6.53
CA GLY A 14 2.97 -13.33 -7.69
C GLY A 14 2.43 -11.94 -7.39
N ALA A 15 1.64 -11.83 -6.32
CA ALA A 15 1.07 -10.54 -5.95
C ALA A 15 2.17 -9.53 -5.59
N LYS A 16 3.14 -9.99 -4.82
CA LYS A 16 4.28 -9.15 -4.45
C LYS A 16 5.04 -8.69 -5.68
N THR A 17 5.37 -9.61 -6.56
CA THR A 17 6.14 -9.31 -7.77
C THR A 17 5.38 -8.32 -8.65
N HIS A 18 4.09 -8.54 -8.80
CA HIS A 18 3.25 -7.66 -9.63
C HIS A 18 3.26 -6.22 -9.10
N VAL A 19 3.05 -6.06 -7.79
CA VAL A 19 3.02 -4.72 -7.18
C VAL A 19 4.36 -4.03 -7.33
N LEU A 20 5.45 -4.74 -7.05
CA LEU A 20 6.78 -4.15 -7.13
C LEU A 20 7.15 -3.73 -8.54
N ASN A 21 6.84 -4.56 -9.53
CA ASN A 21 7.11 -4.22 -10.92
C ASN A 21 6.27 -3.03 -11.38
N LEU A 22 5.01 -2.99 -10.96
CA LEU A 22 4.12 -1.89 -11.27
C LEU A 22 4.65 -0.58 -10.71
N LEU A 23 5.08 -0.59 -9.46
CA LEU A 23 5.58 0.61 -8.80
C LEU A 23 6.89 1.09 -9.43
N LYS A 24 7.75 0.17 -9.81
CA LYS A 24 8.99 0.52 -10.46
C LYS A 24 8.72 1.26 -11.78
N GLU A 25 7.75 0.78 -12.53
CA GLU A 25 7.36 1.39 -13.79
C GLU A 25 6.68 2.74 -13.58
N LEU A 26 5.75 2.81 -12.63
CA LEU A 26 5.01 4.02 -12.35
C LEU A 26 5.90 5.17 -11.87
N ASN A 27 6.97 4.87 -11.17
CA ASN A 27 7.87 5.91 -10.66
C ASN A 27 8.55 6.69 -11.79
N HIS A 28 8.51 6.20 -13.02
CA HIS A 28 9.04 6.94 -14.16
C HIS A 28 8.06 8.00 -14.67
N HIS A 29 6.80 7.92 -14.28
CA HIS A 29 5.74 8.76 -14.84
C HIS A 29 5.00 9.59 -13.80
N ILE A 30 4.88 9.08 -12.58
CA ILE A 30 4.13 9.73 -11.51
C ILE A 30 4.88 9.58 -10.20
N ASP A 31 4.51 10.41 -9.23
CA ASP A 31 5.07 10.30 -7.88
C ASP A 31 4.31 9.20 -7.14
N ALA A 32 4.85 7.99 -7.18
CA ALA A 32 4.26 6.84 -6.53
C ALA A 32 5.02 6.53 -5.25
N GLN A 33 4.32 6.50 -4.13
CA GLN A 33 4.89 6.18 -2.82
C GLN A 33 4.25 4.91 -2.29
N LEU A 34 5.07 4.06 -1.70
CA LEU A 34 4.62 2.77 -1.17
C LEU A 34 4.68 2.77 0.35
N PHE A 35 3.58 2.39 0.97
CA PHE A 35 3.50 2.23 2.42
C PHE A 35 3.11 0.79 2.71
N CYS A 36 3.92 0.09 3.48
CA CYS A 36 3.55 -1.25 3.92
C CYS A 36 3.46 -1.29 5.44
N PHE A 37 2.62 -2.19 5.94
CA PHE A 37 2.29 -2.22 7.36
C PHE A 37 2.91 -3.42 8.08
N ARG A 38 3.94 -3.99 7.46
CA ARG A 38 4.67 -5.10 8.02
C ARG A 38 6.07 -5.14 7.42
N LYS A 39 7.06 -5.23 8.26
CA LYS A 39 8.43 -5.39 7.80
C LYS A 39 8.66 -6.85 7.40
N GLY A 40 9.35 -7.07 6.31
CA GLY A 40 9.65 -8.44 5.86
C GLY A 40 10.13 -8.46 4.43
N ASP A 41 9.94 -9.60 3.76
CA ASP A 41 10.46 -9.82 2.42
C ASP A 41 9.97 -8.76 1.42
N PHE A 42 8.73 -8.34 1.54
CA PHE A 42 8.19 -7.34 0.64
C PHE A 42 8.96 -6.03 0.72
N SER A 43 9.16 -5.52 1.94
CA SER A 43 9.86 -4.25 2.12
C SER A 43 11.32 -4.36 1.72
N GLU A 44 11.95 -5.50 2.00
CA GLU A 44 13.33 -5.72 1.62
C GLU A 44 13.50 -5.76 0.10
N ASP A 45 12.59 -6.45 -0.59
CA ASP A 45 12.63 -6.52 -2.05
C ASP A 45 12.40 -5.16 -2.68
N ALA A 46 11.49 -4.36 -2.12
CA ALA A 46 11.24 -3.01 -2.61
C ALA A 46 12.50 -2.15 -2.49
N GLU A 47 13.18 -2.24 -1.37
CA GLU A 47 14.43 -1.49 -1.16
C GLU A 47 15.49 -1.91 -2.15
N LYS A 48 15.63 -3.21 -2.40
CA LYS A 48 16.59 -3.74 -3.37
C LYS A 48 16.31 -3.26 -4.79
N MET A 49 15.05 -3.03 -5.10
CA MET A 49 14.65 -2.54 -6.42
C MET A 49 14.73 -1.02 -6.54
N GLY A 50 15.12 -0.33 -5.48
CA GLY A 50 15.22 1.12 -5.48
C GLY A 50 13.88 1.81 -5.42
N ILE A 51 12.84 1.14 -4.96
CA ILE A 51 11.51 1.71 -4.82
C ILE A 51 11.39 2.41 -3.48
N PRO A 52 11.00 3.69 -3.45
CA PRO A 52 10.79 4.38 -2.17
C PRO A 52 9.68 3.70 -1.38
N ILE A 53 9.99 3.27 -0.17
CA ILE A 53 9.03 2.57 0.66
C ILE A 53 9.09 3.08 2.09
N HIS A 54 7.90 3.20 2.70
CA HIS A 54 7.76 3.51 4.11
C HIS A 54 7.16 2.30 4.81
N VAL A 55 7.83 1.81 5.84
CA VAL A 55 7.35 0.66 6.61
C VAL A 55 6.73 1.17 7.90
N ILE A 56 5.46 0.85 8.12
CA ILE A 56 4.75 1.18 9.34
C ILE A 56 4.44 -0.13 10.04
N ASP A 57 5.42 -0.64 10.77
CA ASP A 57 5.31 -1.94 11.42
C ASP A 57 4.64 -1.79 12.78
N SER A 58 3.31 -1.84 12.76
CA SER A 58 2.50 -1.74 13.96
C SER A 58 1.47 -2.85 13.96
N GLY A 59 1.32 -3.52 15.08
CA GLY A 59 0.30 -4.54 15.23
C GLY A 59 -1.10 -3.97 15.44
N ASN A 60 -1.21 -2.67 15.67
CA ASN A 60 -2.47 -2.02 15.94
C ASN A 60 -2.85 -1.10 14.78
N PRO A 61 -3.99 -1.33 14.11
CA PRO A 61 -4.40 -0.50 12.98
C PRO A 61 -4.53 0.99 13.32
N LEU A 62 -4.95 1.33 14.54
CA LEU A 62 -5.07 2.72 14.93
C LEU A 62 -3.72 3.39 15.03
N VAL A 63 -2.72 2.69 15.54
CA VAL A 63 -1.36 3.20 15.61
C VAL A 63 -0.80 3.35 14.20
N GLY A 64 -1.05 2.36 13.34
CA GLY A 64 -0.63 2.44 11.94
C GLY A 64 -1.26 3.62 11.22
N TYR A 65 -2.54 3.87 11.48
CA TYR A 65 -3.24 5.01 10.92
C TYR A 65 -2.60 6.32 11.35
N GLN A 66 -2.27 6.46 12.64
CA GLN A 66 -1.63 7.67 13.16
C GLN A 66 -0.28 7.91 12.51
N GLU A 67 0.52 6.86 12.33
CA GLU A 67 1.81 6.98 11.67
C GLU A 67 1.66 7.38 10.21
N LEU A 68 0.72 6.74 9.50
CA LEU A 68 0.45 7.07 8.12
C LEU A 68 0.02 8.52 7.98
N LYS A 69 -0.86 8.97 8.87
CA LYS A 69 -1.33 10.35 8.86
C LYS A 69 -0.18 11.34 9.05
N LYS A 70 0.75 11.03 9.94
CA LYS A 70 1.92 11.87 10.16
C LYS A 70 2.80 11.95 8.90
N LEU A 71 3.00 10.82 8.24
CA LEU A 71 3.84 10.77 7.05
C LEU A 71 3.19 11.53 5.88
N LEU A 72 1.88 11.60 5.84
CA LEU A 72 1.15 12.28 4.78
C LEU A 72 0.81 13.73 5.10
N ALA A 73 1.15 14.20 6.29
CA ALA A 73 0.84 15.58 6.68
C ALA A 73 1.53 16.57 5.74
N GLY A 74 0.75 17.51 5.25
CA GLY A 74 1.27 18.52 4.35
C GLY A 74 1.47 18.07 2.91
N GLN A 75 1.13 16.84 2.59
CA GLN A 75 1.25 16.33 1.24
C GLN A 75 -0.11 16.26 0.56
N LYS A 76 -0.13 16.60 -0.73
CA LYS A 76 -1.33 16.44 -1.52
C LYS A 76 -1.30 15.06 -2.15
N VAL A 77 -2.32 14.26 -1.85
CA VAL A 77 -2.46 12.91 -2.41
C VAL A 77 -3.61 12.93 -3.41
N ASP A 78 -3.36 12.46 -4.61
CA ASP A 78 -4.37 12.46 -5.66
C ASP A 78 -5.16 11.16 -5.69
N ILE A 79 -4.51 10.03 -5.44
CA ILE A 79 -5.16 8.72 -5.44
C ILE A 79 -4.56 7.85 -4.33
N ILE A 80 -5.43 7.10 -3.67
CA ILE A 80 -5.02 6.09 -2.69
C ILE A 80 -5.30 4.73 -3.32
N HIS A 81 -4.24 3.97 -3.58
CA HIS A 81 -4.37 2.65 -4.20
C HIS A 81 -4.10 1.58 -3.16
N CYS A 82 -5.13 0.80 -2.83
CA CYS A 82 -5.07 -0.21 -1.79
C CYS A 82 -4.86 -1.59 -2.38
N HIS A 83 -4.00 -2.37 -1.73
CA HIS A 83 -3.70 -3.73 -2.14
C HIS A 83 -3.94 -4.66 -0.97
N GLY A 84 -4.89 -5.58 -1.11
CA GLY A 84 -5.21 -6.54 -0.07
C GLY A 84 -6.02 -5.97 1.08
N ALA A 85 -6.29 -6.81 2.06
CA ALA A 85 -7.20 -6.46 3.15
C ALA A 85 -6.66 -5.34 4.05
N ARG A 86 -5.40 -5.44 4.47
CA ARG A 86 -4.82 -4.43 5.35
C ARG A 86 -4.70 -3.09 4.63
N GLY A 87 -4.28 -3.10 3.37
CA GLY A 87 -4.20 -1.88 2.58
C GLY A 87 -5.57 -1.24 2.42
N ASN A 88 -6.58 -2.06 2.16
CA ASN A 88 -7.94 -1.55 2.00
C ASN A 88 -8.47 -0.94 3.30
N LEU A 89 -8.20 -1.57 4.43
CA LEU A 89 -8.57 -1.03 5.73
C LEU A 89 -7.95 0.34 5.95
N MET A 90 -6.64 0.43 5.76
CA MET A 90 -5.92 1.67 6.00
C MET A 90 -6.34 2.76 5.02
N GLY A 91 -6.59 2.39 3.77
CA GLY A 91 -7.07 3.35 2.76
C GLY A 91 -8.40 3.94 3.13
N ASN A 92 -9.32 3.12 3.63
CA ASN A 92 -10.61 3.61 4.05
C ASN A 92 -10.54 4.49 5.30
N LEU A 93 -9.55 4.28 6.14
CA LEU A 93 -9.34 5.13 7.30
C LEU A 93 -8.74 6.49 6.91
N ILE A 94 -7.82 6.50 5.95
CA ILE A 94 -7.08 7.71 5.61
C ILE A 94 -7.75 8.58 4.54
N LYS A 95 -8.72 8.03 3.80
CA LYS A 95 -9.29 8.72 2.64
C LYS A 95 -9.89 10.09 2.95
N LYS A 96 -10.51 10.22 4.11
CA LYS A 96 -11.11 11.50 4.50
C LYS A 96 -10.05 12.54 4.81
N TYR A 97 -8.96 12.09 5.43
CA TYR A 97 -7.86 12.99 5.73
C TYR A 97 -7.18 13.51 4.46
N CYS A 98 -6.95 12.61 3.51
CA CYS A 98 -6.31 12.96 2.25
C CYS A 98 -7.25 13.61 1.26
N LYS A 99 -8.55 13.44 1.44
CA LYS A 99 -9.58 13.90 0.49
C LYS A 99 -9.31 13.37 -0.92
N ALA A 100 -8.94 12.09 -1.00
CA ALA A 100 -8.57 11.45 -2.25
C ALA A 100 -9.41 10.20 -2.46
N PRO A 101 -9.68 9.83 -3.73
CA PRO A 101 -10.41 8.60 -4.02
C PRO A 101 -9.57 7.38 -3.71
N VAL A 102 -10.25 6.29 -3.36
CA VAL A 102 -9.63 5.00 -3.06
C VAL A 102 -9.90 4.03 -4.21
N VAL A 103 -8.83 3.41 -4.69
CA VAL A 103 -8.91 2.34 -5.68
C VAL A 103 -8.36 1.09 -5.03
N THR A 104 -9.06 -0.02 -5.18
CA THR A 104 -8.66 -1.28 -4.57
C THR A 104 -8.33 -2.30 -5.63
N THR A 105 -7.17 -2.95 -5.49
CA THR A 105 -6.78 -4.06 -6.35
C THR A 105 -6.80 -5.33 -5.52
N VAL A 106 -7.43 -6.36 -6.03
CA VAL A 106 -7.48 -7.67 -5.39
C VAL A 106 -6.46 -8.56 -6.08
N HIS A 107 -5.42 -8.93 -5.34
CA HIS A 107 -4.34 -9.75 -5.87
C HIS A 107 -4.45 -11.22 -5.49
N SER A 108 -5.06 -11.50 -4.35
CA SER A 108 -5.18 -12.85 -3.88
C SER A 108 -6.10 -13.63 -4.79
N ASP A 109 -6.03 -14.94 -4.68
CA ASP A 109 -6.97 -15.78 -5.39
C ASP A 109 -8.30 -15.68 -4.68
N TYR A 110 -8.93 -14.55 -4.87
CA TYR A 110 -10.15 -14.26 -4.16
C TYR A 110 -11.28 -15.20 -4.53
N ARG A 111 -11.11 -15.99 -5.58
CA ARG A 111 -12.09 -17.03 -5.88
C ARG A 111 -12.18 -18.03 -4.75
N LEU A 112 -11.06 -18.35 -4.15
CA LEU A 112 -11.05 -19.23 -3.01
C LEU A 112 -11.68 -18.54 -1.82
N ASP A 113 -11.29 -17.32 -1.57
CA ASP A 113 -11.88 -16.54 -0.52
C ASP A 113 -13.37 -16.38 -0.75
N TYR A 114 -13.71 -16.17 -1.97
CA TYR A 114 -15.02 -15.92 -2.43
C TYR A 114 -15.90 -17.17 -2.41
N LEU A 115 -15.36 -18.28 -2.83
CA LEU A 115 -16.06 -19.55 -2.77
C LEU A 115 -16.04 -20.15 -1.39
N GLY A 116 -15.01 -19.84 -0.68
CA GLY A 116 -14.92 -20.24 0.70
C GLY A 116 -15.82 -19.38 1.54
N ARG A 117 -16.40 -18.47 0.89
CA ARG A 117 -17.17 -17.54 1.58
C ARG A 117 -18.53 -17.85 1.57
#